data_f28936facb7b382bcebb1792fcb12013
#
_entry.id   f28936facb7b382bcebb1792fcb12013
#
_cell.length_a   1.000
_cell.length_b   1.000
_cell.length_c   1.000
_cell.angle_alpha   90.00
_cell.angle_beta   90.00
_cell.angle_gamma   90.00
#
_symmetry.space_group_name_H-M   'P 1'
#
loop_
_entity.id
_entity.type
_entity.pdbx_description
1 polymer ?
#
loop_
_entity_poly.entity_id
_entity_poly.type
_entity_poly.pdbx_seq_one_letter_code
_entity_poly.pdbx_strand_id
1 'polypeptide(L)'
;MKANTKILLAAASLAALAASWNAMAGPGHEHGDAPPAMGGNGPRRLPDGSVFLPKPAQRQIGVRTLVAEAGALPRSHALSGKVTLDPNAGGKVQALVAGRIEAGPRGLPNVGQAVKKGEVLAWVAPALAPIEHANQQAQLAELTAARDLAAKRLARLQALRDTVPRKEIETVESELASLEARARAVGGGLARRDALAAPVTGVIASSNAVAGQVVDAREQVFEIVDPRRLRIEALAYDAGIAADVAGASLAVGEARVPLDFIGAGRSLREQALPMAFAARGEALAHLAVGQPVEVFVHTRSAVQGVRVPAASVLKNPANQAIVWVKTAPERFAPRLVTVAPLDGVDVAVTSGLAAGERVVTQAAALVNQIR
;
A
#
# COMPACT_ATOMS: atom_id res chain seq x y z
N MET A 1 0.92 42.79 35.65
CA MET A 1 1.94 43.84 35.60
C MET A 1 3.28 43.23 36.04
N LYS A 2 4.33 43.34 35.27
CA LYS A 2 5.74 42.86 35.39
C LYS A 2 6.06 41.76 34.40
N ALA A 3 6.39 42.13 33.17
CA ALA A 3 7.31 41.45 32.28
C ALA A 3 7.49 42.30 31.02
N ASN A 4 8.45 43.23 30.98
CA ASN A 4 8.98 43.86 29.78
C ASN A 4 10.17 44.73 30.17
N THR A 5 11.33 44.13 30.48
CA THR A 5 12.59 44.90 30.72
C THR A 5 13.80 43.97 30.50
N LYS A 6 13.89 43.29 29.34
CA LYS A 6 15.13 42.52 28.97
C LYS A 6 15.43 42.50 27.46
N ILE A 7 14.94 43.43 26.64
CA ILE A 7 15.26 43.48 25.21
C ILE A 7 15.80 44.87 24.81
N LEU A 8 16.66 45.50 25.60
CA LEU A 8 17.20 46.82 25.25
C LEU A 8 18.69 46.97 25.61
N LEU A 9 19.49 45.91 25.61
CA LEU A 9 20.92 45.95 25.91
C LEU A 9 21.83 45.14 24.97
N ALA A 10 21.36 44.83 23.73
CA ALA A 10 22.16 44.13 22.74
C ALA A 10 22.35 44.85 21.40
N ALA A 11 22.09 46.17 21.35
CA ALA A 11 22.20 46.98 20.13
C ALA A 11 23.25 48.09 20.17
N ALA A 12 24.18 48.10 21.16
CA ALA A 12 25.13 49.17 21.34
C ALA A 12 26.64 48.74 21.23
N SER A 13 26.95 47.57 20.72
CA SER A 13 28.36 47.06 20.65
C SER A 13 28.86 46.67 19.26
N LEU A 14 28.20 47.10 18.16
CA LEU A 14 28.64 46.75 16.78
C LEU A 14 28.94 47.99 15.89
N ALA A 15 29.22 49.16 16.47
CA ALA A 15 29.49 50.40 15.72
C ALA A 15 30.87 51.01 15.93
N ALA A 16 31.89 50.26 16.41
CA ALA A 16 33.22 50.79 16.76
C ALA A 16 34.40 50.00 16.14
N LEU A 17 34.24 49.27 15.02
CA LEU A 17 35.36 48.57 14.35
C LEU A 17 35.43 48.77 12.83
N ALA A 18 34.97 49.87 12.30
CA ALA A 18 35.04 50.20 10.87
C ALA A 18 35.71 51.52 10.56
N ALA A 19 36.82 51.83 11.21
CA ALA A 19 37.60 53.04 10.90
C ALA A 19 39.07 52.87 11.25
N SER A 20 39.79 52.03 10.51
CA SER A 20 41.28 52.14 10.41
C SER A 20 41.82 51.07 9.44
N TRP A 21 41.66 51.22 8.14
CA TRP A 21 42.55 50.66 7.11
C TRP A 21 42.37 51.45 5.81
N ASN A 22 42.87 52.64 5.82
CA ASN A 22 43.26 53.35 4.60
C ASN A 22 44.65 53.90 4.85
N ALA A 23 45.70 53.28 4.27
CA ALA A 23 46.90 53.90 3.76
C ALA A 23 47.97 52.81 3.57
N MET A 24 48.10 52.32 2.32
CA MET A 24 49.41 52.16 1.68
C MET A 24 49.18 51.82 0.17
N ALA A 25 49.12 52.87 -0.61
CA ALA A 25 49.30 52.77 -2.04
C ALA A 25 50.83 52.75 -2.33
N GLY A 26 51.33 51.62 -2.85
CA GLY A 26 52.61 51.52 -3.48
C GLY A 26 52.45 51.28 -4.99
N PRO A 27 53.27 51.95 -5.84
CA PRO A 27 53.07 51.91 -7.30
C PRO A 27 53.73 50.71 -7.95
N GLY A 28 53.01 50.11 -8.89
CA GLY A 28 53.65 49.46 -10.04
C GLY A 28 54.01 48.00 -9.93
N HIS A 29 53.15 47.13 -10.50
CA HIS A 29 53.63 46.05 -11.38
C HIS A 29 52.49 45.69 -12.34
N GLU A 30 52.60 46.12 -13.60
CA GLU A 30 51.89 45.51 -14.73
C GLU A 30 52.36 44.07 -14.84
N HIS A 31 51.48 43.16 -14.49
CA HIS A 31 51.53 41.82 -15.03
C HIS A 31 50.18 41.55 -15.69
N GLY A 32 50.16 41.80 -17.00
CA GLY A 32 49.18 41.18 -17.89
C GLY A 32 49.36 39.69 -17.84
N ASP A 33 48.64 39.04 -16.92
CA ASP A 33 48.36 37.63 -17.00
C ASP A 33 46.81 37.52 -17.24
N ALA A 34 46.52 37.26 -18.54
CA ALA A 34 45.24 36.67 -18.87
C ALA A 34 45.08 35.43 -17.95
N PRO A 35 43.90 35.26 -17.31
CA PRO A 35 43.68 34.05 -16.51
C PRO A 35 44.03 32.85 -17.39
N PRO A 36 44.84 31.88 -16.91
CA PRO A 36 45.18 30.73 -17.71
C PRO A 36 43.85 30.09 -18.09
N ALA A 37 43.66 29.94 -19.40
CA ALA A 37 42.57 29.14 -19.93
C ALA A 37 42.66 27.81 -19.19
N MET A 38 41.78 27.57 -18.27
CA MET A 38 41.65 26.29 -17.60
C MET A 38 41.30 25.26 -18.66
N GLY A 39 42.30 24.75 -19.34
CA GLY A 39 42.27 23.51 -20.08
C GLY A 39 42.06 22.36 -19.11
N GLY A 40 41.07 22.47 -18.26
CA GLY A 40 40.74 21.44 -17.29
C GLY A 40 40.15 20.24 -18.00
N ASN A 41 40.81 19.08 -17.88
CA ASN A 41 40.30 17.78 -18.31
C ASN A 41 39.06 17.34 -17.51
N GLY A 42 38.36 18.26 -16.84
CA GLY A 42 37.16 18.04 -16.06
C GLY A 42 35.87 17.95 -16.86
N PRO A 43 34.80 17.41 -16.26
CA PRO A 43 33.47 17.43 -16.88
C PRO A 43 33.02 18.86 -17.17
N ARG A 44 32.50 19.12 -18.39
CA ARG A 44 31.98 20.43 -18.79
C ARG A 44 30.97 20.32 -19.92
N ARG A 45 30.05 21.27 -19.98
CA ARG A 45 29.14 21.44 -21.10
C ARG A 45 29.82 22.27 -22.22
N LEU A 46 29.68 21.80 -23.42
CA LEU A 46 30.23 22.47 -24.62
C LEU A 46 29.18 23.44 -25.21
N PRO A 47 29.62 24.41 -26.03
CA PRO A 47 28.71 25.41 -26.63
C PRO A 47 27.60 24.80 -27.50
N ASP A 48 27.79 23.62 -28.07
CA ASP A 48 26.78 22.85 -28.81
C ASP A 48 25.79 22.10 -27.94
N GLY A 49 25.83 22.30 -26.60
CA GLY A 49 24.96 21.65 -25.64
C GLY A 49 25.40 20.22 -25.27
N SER A 50 26.41 19.65 -25.96
CA SER A 50 26.98 18.35 -25.59
C SER A 50 27.79 18.46 -24.29
N VAL A 51 28.02 17.33 -23.63
CA VAL A 51 28.83 17.24 -22.42
C VAL A 51 30.12 16.48 -22.73
N PHE A 52 31.24 17.08 -22.39
CA PHE A 52 32.51 16.39 -22.27
C PHE A 52 32.63 15.78 -20.89
N LEU A 53 32.78 14.46 -20.80
CA LEU A 53 32.85 13.70 -19.55
C LEU A 53 33.99 12.68 -19.64
N PRO A 54 35.15 12.95 -18.99
CA PRO A 54 36.32 12.08 -19.02
C PRO A 54 36.03 10.69 -18.44
N LYS A 55 36.70 9.66 -18.91
CA LYS A 55 36.53 8.27 -18.44
C LYS A 55 36.58 8.07 -16.95
N PRO A 56 37.49 8.71 -16.18
CA PRO A 56 37.48 8.61 -14.73
C PRO A 56 36.15 9.11 -14.13
N ALA A 57 35.67 10.27 -14.60
CA ALA A 57 34.41 10.86 -14.12
C ALA A 57 33.19 9.99 -14.51
N GLN A 58 33.17 9.38 -15.73
CA GLN A 58 32.13 8.42 -16.13
C GLN A 58 32.05 7.24 -15.14
N ARG A 59 33.21 6.71 -14.70
CA ARG A 59 33.27 5.62 -13.72
C ARG A 59 32.79 6.07 -12.34
N GLN A 60 33.23 7.24 -11.91
CA GLN A 60 32.88 7.80 -10.59
C GLN A 60 31.37 8.00 -10.43
N ILE A 61 30.69 8.52 -11.45
CA ILE A 61 29.22 8.73 -11.40
C ILE A 61 28.41 7.53 -11.88
N GLY A 62 29.08 6.43 -12.30
CA GLY A 62 28.43 5.18 -12.68
C GLY A 62 27.66 5.23 -14.01
N VAL A 63 28.16 5.97 -15.01
CA VAL A 63 27.50 6.04 -16.32
C VAL A 63 27.45 4.66 -16.98
N ARG A 64 26.24 4.21 -17.31
CA ARG A 64 25.99 3.02 -18.14
C ARG A 64 25.27 3.42 -19.41
N THR A 65 25.53 2.70 -20.49
CA THR A 65 24.89 2.93 -21.78
C THR A 65 24.34 1.63 -22.35
N LEU A 66 23.19 1.73 -23.02
CA LEU A 66 22.58 0.66 -23.81
C LEU A 66 22.70 0.98 -25.28
N VAL A 67 22.92 -0.03 -26.12
CA VAL A 67 22.83 0.12 -27.58
C VAL A 67 21.37 0.16 -27.98
N ALA A 68 20.97 1.15 -28.75
CA ALA A 68 19.62 1.32 -29.24
C ALA A 68 19.30 0.25 -30.29
N GLU A 69 18.39 -0.64 -30.00
CA GLU A 69 17.88 -1.66 -30.90
C GLU A 69 16.43 -1.33 -31.26
N ALA A 70 16.22 -0.99 -32.55
CA ALA A 70 14.86 -0.71 -33.04
C ALA A 70 14.11 -2.04 -33.27
N GLY A 71 12.88 -2.07 -32.85
CA GLY A 71 12.03 -3.25 -33.01
C GLY A 71 10.53 -2.93 -32.86
N ALA A 72 9.72 -3.92 -33.18
CA ALA A 72 8.28 -3.85 -32.94
C ALA A 72 8.01 -4.06 -31.42
N LEU A 73 7.47 -3.05 -30.76
CA LEU A 73 7.11 -3.06 -29.36
C LEU A 73 5.58 -3.06 -29.23
N PRO A 74 4.98 -3.73 -28.24
CA PRO A 74 3.54 -3.69 -28.03
C PRO A 74 3.11 -2.25 -27.76
N ARG A 75 2.01 -1.83 -28.38
CA ARG A 75 1.41 -0.54 -28.05
C ARG A 75 0.82 -0.64 -26.64
N SER A 76 1.09 0.34 -25.81
CA SER A 76 0.61 0.35 -24.45
C SER A 76 -0.19 1.62 -24.14
N HIS A 77 -1.19 1.45 -23.29
CA HIS A 77 -2.03 2.53 -22.76
C HIS A 77 -1.82 2.59 -21.26
N ALA A 78 -1.45 3.76 -20.76
CA ALA A 78 -1.37 4.04 -19.34
C ALA A 78 -2.77 4.38 -18.82
N LEU A 79 -3.29 3.60 -17.89
CA LEU A 79 -4.59 3.76 -17.27
C LEU A 79 -4.42 4.08 -15.79
N SER A 80 -5.19 5.05 -15.30
CA SER A 80 -5.30 5.28 -13.86
C SER A 80 -6.04 4.12 -13.21
N GLY A 81 -5.45 3.57 -12.18
CA GLY A 81 -6.00 2.44 -11.45
C GLY A 81 -5.89 2.60 -9.93
N LYS A 82 -6.46 1.67 -9.23
CA LYS A 82 -6.47 1.59 -7.77
C LYS A 82 -6.28 0.17 -7.32
N VAL A 83 -5.47 -0.02 -6.30
CA VAL A 83 -5.32 -1.32 -5.63
C VAL A 83 -6.58 -1.65 -4.86
N THR A 84 -7.13 -2.82 -5.08
CA THR A 84 -8.31 -3.32 -4.38
C THR A 84 -8.07 -4.71 -3.79
N LEU A 85 -8.93 -5.09 -2.87
CA LEU A 85 -8.91 -6.41 -2.25
C LEU A 85 -9.18 -7.50 -3.31
N ASP A 86 -8.40 -8.59 -3.33
CA ASP A 86 -8.82 -9.80 -4.04
C ASP A 86 -9.92 -10.48 -3.21
N PRO A 87 -11.18 -10.58 -3.72
CA PRO A 87 -12.28 -11.19 -2.97
C PRO A 87 -12.01 -12.63 -2.51
N ASN A 88 -11.08 -13.34 -3.17
CA ASN A 88 -10.72 -14.72 -2.84
C ASN A 88 -9.50 -14.84 -1.93
N ALA A 89 -8.81 -13.72 -1.65
CA ALA A 89 -7.58 -13.69 -0.84
C ALA A 89 -7.62 -12.62 0.25
N GLY A 90 -8.72 -11.94 0.40
CA GLY A 90 -8.95 -10.96 1.45
C GLY A 90 -10.30 -11.19 2.12
N GLY A 91 -10.55 -10.49 3.19
CA GLY A 91 -11.80 -10.63 3.92
C GLY A 91 -12.09 -9.45 4.83
N LYS A 92 -13.39 -9.20 4.98
CA LYS A 92 -13.92 -8.24 5.93
C LYS A 92 -14.47 -8.99 7.12
N VAL A 93 -14.10 -8.55 8.32
CA VAL A 93 -14.61 -9.07 9.58
C VAL A 93 -15.60 -8.06 10.12
N GLN A 94 -16.86 -8.48 10.20
CA GLN A 94 -17.97 -7.64 10.65
C GLN A 94 -18.59 -8.22 11.90
N ALA A 95 -19.13 -7.36 12.77
CA ALA A 95 -19.92 -7.77 13.90
C ALA A 95 -21.25 -8.38 13.43
N LEU A 96 -21.59 -9.58 13.87
CA LEU A 96 -22.88 -10.22 13.53
C LEU A 96 -24.04 -9.63 14.34
N VAL A 97 -23.74 -9.19 15.57
CA VAL A 97 -24.69 -8.59 16.51
C VAL A 97 -24.12 -7.30 17.06
N ALA A 98 -25.01 -6.40 17.45
CA ALA A 98 -24.61 -5.21 18.20
C ALA A 98 -24.10 -5.60 19.58
N GLY A 99 -22.99 -4.99 20.01
CA GLY A 99 -22.39 -5.34 21.29
C GLY A 99 -21.08 -4.61 21.57
N ARG A 100 -20.46 -4.99 22.67
CA ARG A 100 -19.18 -4.42 23.12
C ARG A 100 -18.01 -5.27 22.62
N ILE A 101 -16.99 -4.63 22.05
CA ILE A 101 -15.75 -5.28 21.67
C ILE A 101 -14.93 -5.65 22.91
N GLU A 102 -14.54 -6.91 22.98
CA GLU A 102 -13.59 -7.45 23.93
C GLU A 102 -12.37 -7.98 23.19
N ALA A 103 -11.19 -7.84 23.79
CA ALA A 103 -9.95 -8.30 23.19
C ALA A 103 -9.94 -9.83 22.98
N GLY A 104 -9.38 -10.26 21.88
CA GLY A 104 -9.13 -11.67 21.60
C GLY A 104 -8.00 -12.26 22.47
N PRO A 105 -7.67 -13.54 22.27
CA PRO A 105 -6.65 -14.24 23.10
C PRO A 105 -5.25 -13.61 23.02
N ARG A 106 -4.95 -12.89 21.94
CA ARG A 106 -3.65 -12.18 21.73
C ARG A 106 -3.77 -10.65 21.85
N GLY A 107 -4.84 -10.16 22.45
CA GLY A 107 -5.21 -8.74 22.43
C GLY A 107 -5.94 -8.36 21.13
N LEU A 108 -6.18 -7.06 20.93
CA LEU A 108 -6.68 -6.54 19.65
C LEU A 108 -5.52 -6.45 18.65
N PRO A 109 -5.69 -6.96 17.41
CA PRO A 109 -4.63 -6.93 16.42
C PRO A 109 -4.38 -5.52 15.91
N ASN A 110 -3.10 -5.23 15.64
CA ASN A 110 -2.67 -3.99 15.03
C ASN A 110 -2.63 -4.10 13.49
N VAL A 111 -2.72 -2.96 12.81
CA VAL A 111 -2.51 -2.87 11.36
C VAL A 111 -1.11 -3.40 11.01
N GLY A 112 -1.02 -4.19 9.94
CA GLY A 112 0.20 -4.88 9.52
C GLY A 112 0.49 -6.20 10.25
N GLN A 113 -0.25 -6.55 11.30
CA GLN A 113 -0.08 -7.82 12.01
C GLN A 113 -0.54 -9.00 11.15
N ALA A 114 0.29 -10.05 11.09
CA ALA A 114 -0.06 -11.30 10.42
C ALA A 114 -1.08 -12.11 11.24
N VAL A 115 -2.09 -12.64 10.54
CA VAL A 115 -3.16 -13.46 11.11
C VAL A 115 -3.40 -14.71 10.26
N LYS A 116 -3.90 -15.78 10.88
CA LYS A 116 -4.24 -17.03 10.20
C LYS A 116 -5.76 -17.18 10.07
N LYS A 117 -6.19 -17.83 8.99
CA LYS A 117 -7.61 -18.20 8.82
C LYS A 117 -8.14 -18.93 10.06
N GLY A 118 -9.30 -18.50 10.57
CA GLY A 118 -9.95 -19.04 11.77
C GLY A 118 -9.42 -18.48 13.09
N GLU A 119 -8.39 -17.63 13.08
CA GLU A 119 -7.87 -17.00 14.28
C GLU A 119 -8.87 -15.98 14.82
N VAL A 120 -9.16 -16.08 16.13
CA VAL A 120 -10.04 -15.14 16.82
C VAL A 120 -9.29 -13.85 17.12
N LEU A 121 -9.74 -12.76 16.52
CA LEU A 121 -9.15 -11.43 16.62
C LEU A 121 -9.71 -10.62 17.78
N ALA A 122 -11.03 -10.75 18.00
CA ALA A 122 -11.77 -10.10 19.06
C ALA A 122 -13.05 -10.89 19.36
N TRP A 123 -13.71 -10.51 20.42
CA TRP A 123 -15.06 -10.98 20.77
C TRP A 123 -16.02 -9.80 20.75
N VAL A 124 -17.28 -10.06 20.42
CA VAL A 124 -18.38 -9.13 20.62
C VAL A 124 -19.29 -9.71 21.71
N ALA A 125 -19.36 -9.05 22.85
CA ALA A 125 -20.33 -9.35 23.87
C ALA A 125 -21.66 -8.63 23.53
N PRO A 126 -22.76 -9.37 23.23
CA PRO A 126 -24.01 -8.75 22.82
C PRO A 126 -24.52 -7.75 23.83
N ALA A 127 -24.94 -6.58 23.37
CA ALA A 127 -25.60 -5.58 24.20
C ALA A 127 -27.09 -5.89 24.27
N LEU A 128 -27.52 -6.69 25.28
CA LEU A 128 -28.92 -6.92 25.55
C LEU A 128 -29.55 -5.68 26.19
N ALA A 129 -30.80 -5.41 25.85
CA ALA A 129 -31.57 -4.40 26.60
C ALA A 129 -31.65 -4.78 28.09
N PRO A 130 -31.52 -3.82 29.03
CA PRO A 130 -31.47 -4.13 30.46
C PRO A 130 -32.65 -4.99 30.95
N ILE A 131 -33.86 -4.76 30.44
CA ILE A 131 -35.06 -5.53 30.77
C ILE A 131 -34.94 -6.96 30.24
N GLU A 132 -34.48 -7.14 29.01
CA GLU A 132 -34.30 -8.47 28.42
C GLU A 132 -33.25 -9.29 29.18
N HIS A 133 -32.13 -8.65 29.52
CA HIS A 133 -31.07 -9.25 30.33
C HIS A 133 -31.59 -9.68 31.70
N ALA A 134 -32.37 -8.80 32.39
CA ALA A 134 -32.98 -9.11 33.70
C ALA A 134 -33.97 -10.28 33.59
N ASN A 135 -34.81 -10.31 32.55
CA ASN A 135 -35.78 -11.39 32.32
C ASN A 135 -35.05 -12.74 32.09
N GLN A 136 -34.02 -12.76 31.29
CA GLN A 136 -33.22 -13.99 31.03
C GLN A 136 -32.49 -14.46 32.29
N GLN A 137 -31.97 -13.53 33.12
CA GLN A 137 -31.38 -13.87 34.41
C GLN A 137 -32.41 -14.46 35.39
N ALA A 138 -33.61 -13.87 35.50
CA ALA A 138 -34.69 -14.39 36.33
C ALA A 138 -35.10 -15.80 35.88
N GLN A 139 -35.25 -16.01 34.55
CA GLN A 139 -35.58 -17.33 34.01
C GLN A 139 -34.47 -18.37 34.28
N LEU A 140 -33.19 -17.99 34.18
CA LEU A 140 -32.09 -18.88 34.54
C LEU A 140 -32.09 -19.24 36.00
N ALA A 141 -32.37 -18.27 36.88
CA ALA A 141 -32.47 -18.50 38.33
C ALA A 141 -33.62 -19.46 38.68
N GLU A 142 -34.81 -19.29 38.06
CA GLU A 142 -35.96 -20.18 38.21
C GLU A 142 -35.63 -21.62 37.76
N LEU A 143 -35.08 -21.78 36.55
CA LEU A 143 -34.69 -23.10 36.04
C LEU A 143 -33.60 -23.76 36.87
N THR A 144 -32.69 -22.99 37.44
CA THR A 144 -31.62 -23.50 38.31
C THR A 144 -32.23 -23.98 39.64
N ALA A 145 -33.15 -23.22 40.26
CA ALA A 145 -33.84 -23.63 41.46
C ALA A 145 -34.71 -24.89 41.27
N ALA A 146 -35.45 -24.97 40.15
CA ALA A 146 -36.22 -26.16 39.77
C ALA A 146 -35.33 -27.39 39.55
N ARG A 147 -34.20 -27.25 38.87
CA ARG A 147 -33.20 -28.31 38.68
C ARG A 147 -32.67 -28.81 40.02
N ASP A 148 -32.30 -27.93 40.93
CA ASP A 148 -31.74 -28.30 42.23
C ASP A 148 -32.79 -29.02 43.09
N LEU A 149 -34.05 -28.64 42.99
CA LEU A 149 -35.16 -29.34 43.66
C LEU A 149 -35.35 -30.74 43.07
N ALA A 150 -35.37 -30.89 41.76
CA ALA A 150 -35.48 -32.18 41.07
C ALA A 150 -34.31 -33.11 41.41
N ALA A 151 -33.06 -32.57 41.44
CA ALA A 151 -31.88 -33.31 41.84
C ALA A 151 -31.96 -33.84 43.27
N LYS A 152 -32.42 -32.99 44.23
CA LYS A 152 -32.67 -33.43 45.64
C LYS A 152 -33.76 -34.47 45.74
N ARG A 153 -34.83 -34.35 44.94
CA ARG A 153 -35.90 -35.34 44.86
C ARG A 153 -35.40 -36.68 44.35
N LEU A 154 -34.64 -36.66 43.25
CA LEU A 154 -34.01 -37.83 42.65
C LEU A 154 -33.10 -38.56 43.66
N ALA A 155 -32.22 -37.82 44.34
CA ALA A 155 -31.30 -38.41 45.33
C ALA A 155 -32.08 -39.14 46.48
N ARG A 156 -33.19 -38.57 46.93
CA ARG A 156 -34.05 -39.23 47.94
C ARG A 156 -34.72 -40.48 47.39
N LEU A 157 -35.24 -40.45 46.17
CA LEU A 157 -35.87 -41.63 45.55
C LEU A 157 -34.84 -42.75 45.29
N GLN A 158 -33.64 -42.39 44.88
CA GLN A 158 -32.54 -43.34 44.70
C GLN A 158 -32.08 -43.98 46.01
N ALA A 159 -32.07 -43.25 47.10
CA ALA A 159 -31.80 -43.80 48.45
C ALA A 159 -32.88 -44.81 48.91
N LEU A 160 -34.12 -44.66 48.38
CA LEU A 160 -35.25 -45.53 48.67
C LEU A 160 -35.59 -46.51 47.53
N ARG A 161 -34.67 -46.78 46.63
CA ARG A 161 -34.86 -47.53 45.36
C ARG A 161 -35.48 -48.93 45.54
N ASP A 162 -35.31 -49.53 46.70
CA ASP A 162 -35.84 -50.86 46.97
C ASP A 162 -37.35 -50.84 47.36
N THR A 163 -37.88 -49.66 47.63
CA THR A 163 -39.27 -49.45 48.03
C THR A 163 -40.12 -48.58 47.12
N VAL A 164 -39.46 -47.89 46.20
CA VAL A 164 -40.08 -46.95 45.22
C VAL A 164 -40.15 -47.57 43.83
N PRO A 165 -41.27 -47.41 43.10
CA PRO A 165 -41.38 -47.91 41.73
C PRO A 165 -40.31 -47.30 40.79
N ARG A 166 -39.65 -48.10 39.98
CA ARG A 166 -38.65 -47.66 39.01
C ARG A 166 -39.15 -46.50 38.11
N LYS A 167 -40.44 -46.62 37.70
CA LYS A 167 -41.07 -45.62 36.87
C LYS A 167 -41.03 -44.19 37.49
N GLU A 168 -41.13 -44.08 38.82
CA GLU A 168 -41.09 -42.81 39.53
C GLU A 168 -39.65 -42.23 39.50
N ILE A 169 -38.64 -43.06 39.69
CA ILE A 169 -37.23 -42.65 39.56
C ILE A 169 -36.93 -42.15 38.12
N GLU A 170 -37.30 -42.95 37.10
CA GLU A 170 -37.12 -42.61 35.69
C GLU A 170 -37.84 -41.32 35.29
N THR A 171 -39.02 -41.07 35.86
CA THR A 171 -39.76 -39.80 35.64
C THR A 171 -38.98 -38.58 36.15
N VAL A 172 -38.44 -38.66 37.38
CA VAL A 172 -37.69 -37.55 37.97
C VAL A 172 -36.32 -37.40 37.32
N GLU A 173 -35.69 -38.47 36.85
CA GLU A 173 -34.47 -38.43 36.04
C GLU A 173 -34.71 -37.69 34.74
N SER A 174 -35.82 -37.99 34.05
CA SER A 174 -36.19 -37.30 32.81
C SER A 174 -36.51 -35.83 33.03
N GLU A 175 -37.18 -35.48 34.13
CA GLU A 175 -37.49 -34.11 34.56
C GLU A 175 -36.19 -33.33 34.81
N LEU A 176 -35.25 -33.92 35.59
CA LEU A 176 -33.93 -33.32 35.87
C LEU A 176 -33.14 -33.04 34.58
N ALA A 177 -33.05 -34.05 33.68
CA ALA A 177 -32.37 -33.89 32.41
C ALA A 177 -32.97 -32.77 31.55
N SER A 178 -34.31 -32.63 31.52
CA SER A 178 -35.01 -31.56 30.85
C SER A 178 -34.66 -30.18 31.40
N LEU A 179 -34.71 -30.04 32.74
CA LEU A 179 -34.37 -28.78 33.43
C LEU A 179 -32.91 -28.40 33.25
N GLU A 180 -31.98 -29.33 33.29
CA GLU A 180 -30.58 -29.12 33.02
C GLU A 180 -30.34 -28.63 31.56
N ALA A 181 -31.05 -29.24 30.60
CA ALA A 181 -30.94 -28.83 29.21
C ALA A 181 -31.44 -27.39 28.99
N ARG A 182 -32.58 -27.03 29.60
CA ARG A 182 -33.14 -25.68 29.56
C ARG A 182 -32.25 -24.66 30.24
N ALA A 183 -31.73 -24.95 31.44
CA ALA A 183 -30.84 -24.04 32.19
C ALA A 183 -29.54 -23.82 31.41
N ARG A 184 -28.97 -24.86 30.79
CA ARG A 184 -27.79 -24.73 29.92
C ARG A 184 -28.06 -23.89 28.68
N ALA A 185 -29.22 -24.03 28.05
CA ALA A 185 -29.61 -23.26 26.89
C ALA A 185 -29.69 -21.75 27.20
N VAL A 186 -30.41 -21.38 28.28
CA VAL A 186 -30.56 -19.97 28.71
C VAL A 186 -29.22 -19.40 29.20
N GLY A 187 -28.49 -20.12 30.04
CA GLY A 187 -27.19 -19.69 30.54
C GLY A 187 -26.13 -19.54 29.42
N GLY A 188 -26.16 -20.45 28.45
CA GLY A 188 -25.29 -20.36 27.27
C GLY A 188 -25.62 -19.14 26.41
N GLY A 189 -26.89 -18.75 26.31
CA GLY A 189 -27.32 -17.52 25.61
C GLY A 189 -26.77 -16.25 26.27
N LEU A 190 -26.85 -16.18 27.61
CA LEU A 190 -26.36 -15.04 28.40
C LEU A 190 -24.83 -14.90 28.36
N ALA A 191 -24.11 -16.01 28.31
CA ALA A 191 -22.64 -16.03 28.25
C ALA A 191 -22.08 -15.98 26.80
N ARG A 192 -22.97 -15.92 25.81
CA ARG A 192 -22.56 -15.96 24.40
C ARG A 192 -21.73 -14.73 24.04
N ARG A 193 -20.60 -15.00 23.41
CA ARG A 193 -19.76 -14.00 22.76
C ARG A 193 -19.59 -14.40 21.31
N ASP A 194 -19.76 -13.46 20.41
CA ASP A 194 -19.51 -13.71 19.00
C ASP A 194 -18.03 -13.52 18.69
N ALA A 195 -17.42 -14.55 18.10
CA ALA A 195 -16.03 -14.50 17.71
C ALA A 195 -15.86 -13.76 16.39
N LEU A 196 -15.10 -12.69 16.40
CA LEU A 196 -14.63 -12.04 15.21
C LEU A 196 -13.37 -12.78 14.71
N ALA A 197 -13.57 -13.79 13.87
CA ALA A 197 -12.49 -14.63 13.36
C ALA A 197 -12.02 -14.18 11.96
N ALA A 198 -10.72 -14.35 11.69
CA ALA A 198 -10.14 -14.07 10.40
C ALA A 198 -10.67 -15.04 9.33
N PRO A 199 -11.32 -14.57 8.25
CA PRO A 199 -11.85 -15.44 7.20
C PRO A 199 -10.76 -16.02 6.30
N VAL A 200 -9.60 -15.36 6.23
CA VAL A 200 -8.43 -15.73 5.40
C VAL A 200 -7.15 -15.54 6.20
N THR A 201 -6.08 -16.19 5.74
CA THR A 201 -4.71 -15.91 6.21
C THR A 201 -4.17 -14.69 5.48
N GLY A 202 -3.54 -13.75 6.20
CA GLY A 202 -3.01 -12.53 5.62
C GLY A 202 -2.50 -11.57 6.69
N VAL A 203 -2.59 -10.29 6.41
CA VAL A 203 -2.26 -9.21 7.35
C VAL A 203 -3.47 -8.30 7.57
N ILE A 204 -3.56 -7.70 8.74
CA ILE A 204 -4.60 -6.71 9.04
C ILE A 204 -4.33 -5.45 8.20
N ALA A 205 -5.20 -5.16 7.25
CA ALA A 205 -5.14 -3.96 6.41
C ALA A 205 -5.74 -2.74 7.12
N SER A 206 -6.86 -2.94 7.85
CA SER A 206 -7.45 -1.92 8.70
C SER A 206 -8.03 -2.52 9.97
N SER A 207 -8.02 -1.74 11.07
CA SER A 207 -8.57 -2.11 12.36
C SER A 207 -9.30 -0.89 12.93
N ASN A 208 -10.61 -1.03 13.13
CA ASN A 208 -11.47 -0.02 13.75
C ASN A 208 -11.88 -0.45 15.18
N ALA A 209 -11.19 -1.45 15.75
CA ALA A 209 -11.52 -2.01 17.06
C ALA A 209 -10.81 -1.27 18.19
N VAL A 210 -11.57 -0.84 19.17
CA VAL A 210 -11.07 -0.35 20.47
C VAL A 210 -11.71 -1.19 21.57
N ALA A 211 -10.93 -1.62 22.56
CA ALA A 211 -11.44 -2.40 23.68
C ALA A 211 -12.53 -1.63 24.43
N GLY A 212 -13.69 -2.25 24.62
CA GLY A 212 -14.84 -1.63 25.26
C GLY A 212 -15.72 -0.77 24.35
N GLN A 213 -15.35 -0.56 23.09
CA GLN A 213 -16.19 0.12 22.08
C GLN A 213 -17.48 -0.67 21.85
N VAL A 214 -18.58 0.04 21.67
CA VAL A 214 -19.86 -0.55 21.22
C VAL A 214 -19.91 -0.45 19.70
N VAL A 215 -20.24 -1.57 19.05
CA VAL A 215 -20.40 -1.68 17.61
C VAL A 215 -21.81 -2.10 17.26
N ASP A 216 -22.27 -1.66 16.10
CA ASP A 216 -23.54 -2.10 15.55
C ASP A 216 -23.40 -3.42 14.76
N ALA A 217 -24.54 -4.10 14.55
CA ALA A 217 -24.58 -5.26 13.68
C ALA A 217 -24.18 -4.84 12.25
N ARG A 218 -23.35 -5.66 11.58
CA ARG A 218 -22.77 -5.45 10.24
C ARG A 218 -21.69 -4.36 10.18
N GLU A 219 -21.31 -3.76 11.31
CA GLU A 219 -20.17 -2.83 11.34
C GLU A 219 -18.88 -3.58 11.00
N GLN A 220 -18.08 -3.00 10.09
CA GLN A 220 -16.78 -3.57 9.73
C GLN A 220 -15.75 -3.23 10.80
N VAL A 221 -15.22 -4.25 11.45
CA VAL A 221 -14.24 -4.13 12.53
C VAL A 221 -12.82 -4.30 12.03
N PHE A 222 -12.58 -5.32 11.19
CA PHE A 222 -11.25 -5.57 10.61
C PHE A 222 -11.36 -5.81 9.10
N GLU A 223 -10.29 -5.48 8.40
CA GLU A 223 -10.06 -5.87 7.01
C GLU A 223 -8.73 -6.63 6.93
N ILE A 224 -8.76 -7.78 6.27
CA ILE A 224 -7.60 -8.67 6.13
C ILE A 224 -7.28 -8.82 4.67
N VAL A 225 -6.01 -8.73 4.31
CA VAL A 225 -5.52 -8.85 2.94
C VAL A 225 -4.36 -9.82 2.88
N ASP A 226 -4.29 -10.63 1.83
CA ASP A 226 -3.06 -11.30 1.43
C ASP A 226 -2.22 -10.30 0.62
N PRO A 227 -1.08 -9.81 1.15
CA PRO A 227 -0.30 -8.78 0.47
C PRO A 227 0.35 -9.27 -0.83
N ARG A 228 0.35 -10.58 -1.09
CA ARG A 228 0.89 -11.18 -2.33
C ARG A 228 -0.17 -11.41 -3.41
N ARG A 229 -1.43 -11.14 -3.09
CA ARG A 229 -2.59 -11.36 -3.97
C ARG A 229 -3.56 -10.19 -3.88
N LEU A 230 -3.41 -9.29 -4.82
CA LEU A 230 -4.23 -8.08 -4.88
C LEU A 230 -5.01 -8.04 -6.20
N ARG A 231 -6.04 -7.23 -6.25
CA ARG A 231 -6.67 -6.79 -7.48
C ARG A 231 -6.31 -5.36 -7.79
N ILE A 232 -6.27 -5.06 -9.07
CA ILE A 232 -6.14 -3.70 -9.57
C ILE A 232 -7.40 -3.42 -10.39
N GLU A 233 -8.09 -2.35 -10.08
CA GLU A 233 -9.17 -1.81 -10.87
C GLU A 233 -8.65 -0.58 -11.61
N ALA A 234 -8.66 -0.58 -12.94
CA ALA A 234 -8.25 0.52 -13.77
C ALA A 234 -9.42 1.06 -14.58
N LEU A 235 -9.40 2.34 -14.93
CA LEU A 235 -10.45 3.02 -15.66
C LEU A 235 -9.99 3.30 -17.10
N ALA A 236 -10.65 2.70 -18.07
CA ALA A 236 -10.40 2.94 -19.49
C ALA A 236 -11.45 3.91 -20.05
N TYR A 237 -11.02 5.08 -20.51
CA TYR A 237 -11.89 6.05 -21.16
C TYR A 237 -12.20 5.66 -22.62
N ASP A 238 -11.34 4.82 -23.23
CA ASP A 238 -11.59 4.20 -24.53
C ASP A 238 -11.96 2.73 -24.32
N ALA A 239 -13.22 2.39 -24.58
CA ALA A 239 -13.72 1.03 -24.44
C ALA A 239 -13.06 0.04 -25.43
N GLY A 240 -12.47 0.53 -26.53
CA GLY A 240 -11.75 -0.29 -27.51
C GLY A 240 -10.52 -0.98 -26.91
N ILE A 241 -9.90 -0.38 -25.88
CA ILE A 241 -8.75 -0.97 -25.19
C ILE A 241 -9.11 -2.32 -24.58
N ALA A 242 -10.31 -2.44 -23.99
CA ALA A 242 -10.75 -3.68 -23.34
C ALA A 242 -10.92 -4.86 -24.30
N ALA A 243 -11.21 -4.59 -25.57
CA ALA A 243 -11.37 -5.61 -26.60
C ALA A 243 -10.03 -6.12 -27.16
N ASP A 244 -8.93 -5.33 -27.01
CA ASP A 244 -7.63 -5.60 -27.63
C ASP A 244 -6.53 -5.91 -26.62
N VAL A 245 -6.87 -6.22 -25.38
CA VAL A 245 -5.89 -6.54 -24.32
C VAL A 245 -5.09 -7.78 -24.71
N ALA A 246 -3.77 -7.62 -24.82
CA ALA A 246 -2.81 -8.70 -24.97
C ALA A 246 -2.13 -9.04 -23.62
N GLY A 247 -2.03 -8.07 -22.72
CA GLY A 247 -1.44 -8.20 -21.39
C GLY A 247 -1.52 -6.90 -20.64
N ALA A 248 -1.11 -6.91 -19.38
CA ALA A 248 -0.99 -5.69 -18.60
C ALA A 248 0.18 -5.79 -17.61
N SER A 249 0.68 -4.65 -17.18
CA SER A 249 1.72 -4.58 -16.17
C SER A 249 1.54 -3.38 -15.24
N LEU A 250 2.14 -3.49 -14.06
CA LEU A 250 2.22 -2.46 -13.04
C LEU A 250 3.68 -2.24 -12.69
N ALA A 251 4.12 -0.99 -12.60
CA ALA A 251 5.43 -0.66 -12.07
C ALA A 251 5.35 -0.48 -10.55
N VAL A 252 6.19 -1.20 -9.80
CA VAL A 252 6.35 -1.06 -8.36
C VAL A 252 7.82 -0.76 -8.07
N GLY A 253 8.16 0.50 -7.91
CA GLY A 253 9.56 0.95 -7.94
C GLY A 253 10.20 0.63 -9.29
N GLU A 254 11.32 -0.11 -9.28
CA GLU A 254 12.00 -0.58 -10.49
C GLU A 254 11.49 -1.94 -11.01
N ALA A 255 10.61 -2.60 -10.25
CA ALA A 255 10.07 -3.91 -10.61
C ALA A 255 8.83 -3.78 -11.50
N ARG A 256 8.77 -4.60 -12.54
CA ARG A 256 7.58 -4.80 -13.35
C ARG A 256 6.81 -6.00 -12.84
N VAL A 257 5.58 -5.78 -12.41
CA VAL A 257 4.65 -6.83 -11.99
C VAL A 257 3.68 -7.10 -13.13
N PRO A 258 3.66 -8.30 -13.70
CA PRO A 258 2.66 -8.68 -14.68
C PRO A 258 1.29 -8.73 -14.03
N LEU A 259 0.27 -8.32 -14.78
CA LEU A 259 -1.12 -8.36 -14.37
C LEU A 259 -1.92 -9.29 -15.28
N ASP A 260 -2.72 -10.15 -14.69
CA ASP A 260 -3.65 -11.01 -15.41
C ASP A 260 -4.97 -10.26 -15.61
N PHE A 261 -5.36 -10.01 -16.87
CA PHE A 261 -6.63 -9.38 -17.18
C PHE A 261 -7.79 -10.34 -16.86
N ILE A 262 -8.69 -9.91 -15.96
CA ILE A 262 -9.85 -10.68 -15.54
C ILE A 262 -11.05 -10.38 -16.44
N GLY A 263 -11.25 -9.09 -16.75
CA GLY A 263 -12.36 -8.64 -17.57
C GLY A 263 -12.63 -7.15 -17.41
N ALA A 264 -13.54 -6.65 -18.23
CA ALA A 264 -14.04 -5.29 -18.16
C ALA A 264 -15.51 -5.29 -17.74
N GLY A 265 -15.90 -4.30 -16.96
CA GLY A 265 -17.29 -4.05 -16.60
C GLY A 265 -18.15 -3.77 -17.85
N ARG A 266 -19.46 -3.91 -17.70
CA ARG A 266 -20.42 -3.52 -18.74
C ARG A 266 -21.21 -2.26 -18.40
N SER A 267 -20.89 -1.64 -17.28
CA SER A 267 -21.42 -0.34 -16.85
C SER A 267 -20.26 0.64 -16.67
N LEU A 268 -20.47 1.87 -17.13
CA LEU A 268 -19.50 2.92 -16.97
C LEU A 268 -19.50 3.43 -15.52
N ARG A 269 -18.32 3.72 -15.01
CA ARG A 269 -18.10 4.44 -13.75
C ARG A 269 -17.28 5.69 -14.08
N GLU A 270 -17.76 6.86 -13.70
CA GLU A 270 -17.09 8.14 -13.99
C GLU A 270 -16.78 8.31 -15.50
N GLN A 271 -17.70 7.89 -16.36
CA GLN A 271 -17.59 7.91 -17.83
C GLN A 271 -16.48 7.01 -18.40
N ALA A 272 -15.88 6.15 -17.59
CA ALA A 272 -14.85 5.20 -17.98
C ALA A 272 -15.31 3.77 -17.78
N LEU A 273 -14.75 2.85 -18.55
CA LEU A 273 -14.98 1.42 -18.43
C LEU A 273 -14.05 0.85 -17.35
N PRO A 274 -14.58 0.29 -16.24
CA PRO A 274 -13.74 -0.35 -15.24
C PRO A 274 -13.18 -1.67 -15.78
N MET A 275 -11.86 -1.82 -15.68
CA MET A 275 -11.12 -3.02 -16.05
C MET A 275 -10.50 -3.62 -14.79
N ALA A 276 -10.68 -4.92 -14.60
CA ALA A 276 -10.17 -5.65 -13.44
C ALA A 276 -8.97 -6.53 -13.83
N PHE A 277 -7.95 -6.49 -13.01
CA PHE A 277 -6.73 -7.27 -13.16
C PHE A 277 -6.39 -7.98 -11.86
N ALA A 278 -5.86 -9.21 -11.95
CA ALA A 278 -5.24 -9.89 -10.82
C ALA A 278 -3.75 -9.59 -10.81
N ALA A 279 -3.25 -9.26 -9.63
CA ALA A 279 -1.83 -9.06 -9.37
C ALA A 279 -1.34 -10.10 -8.37
N ARG A 280 -0.18 -10.72 -8.62
CA ARG A 280 0.43 -11.71 -7.76
C ARG A 280 1.94 -11.50 -7.66
N GLY A 281 2.50 -11.74 -6.49
CA GLY A 281 3.95 -11.69 -6.26
C GLY A 281 4.37 -10.94 -5.02
N GLU A 282 5.61 -11.12 -4.64
CA GLU A 282 6.24 -10.53 -3.45
C GLU A 282 6.34 -9.00 -3.54
N ALA A 283 6.56 -8.44 -4.74
CA ALA A 283 6.67 -7.00 -4.94
C ALA A 283 5.40 -6.23 -4.54
N LEU A 284 4.24 -6.91 -4.50
CA LEU A 284 2.97 -6.31 -4.10
C LEU A 284 2.89 -6.00 -2.60
N ALA A 285 3.75 -6.60 -1.78
CA ALA A 285 3.73 -6.42 -0.32
C ALA A 285 3.95 -4.97 0.13
N HIS A 286 4.48 -4.13 -0.75
CA HIS A 286 4.65 -2.69 -0.51
C HIS A 286 3.44 -1.84 -0.91
N LEU A 287 2.41 -2.44 -1.51
CA LEU A 287 1.20 -1.73 -1.93
C LEU A 287 0.11 -1.82 -0.88
N ALA A 288 -0.57 -0.72 -0.65
CA ALA A 288 -1.73 -0.66 0.23
C ALA A 288 -3.04 -0.75 -0.55
N VAL A 289 -4.06 -1.39 0.01
CA VAL A 289 -5.42 -1.35 -0.53
C VAL A 289 -5.91 0.11 -0.53
N GLY A 290 -6.48 0.53 -1.65
CA GLY A 290 -6.88 1.92 -1.87
C GLY A 290 -5.83 2.79 -2.54
N GLN A 291 -4.57 2.34 -2.64
CA GLN A 291 -3.48 3.09 -3.25
C GLN A 291 -3.75 3.31 -4.74
N PRO A 292 -3.60 4.56 -5.24
CA PRO A 292 -3.64 4.83 -6.67
C PRO A 292 -2.39 4.28 -7.34
N VAL A 293 -2.55 3.71 -8.52
CA VAL A 293 -1.49 3.09 -9.33
C VAL A 293 -1.71 3.38 -10.80
N GLU A 294 -0.67 3.27 -11.61
CA GLU A 294 -0.75 3.36 -13.05
C GLU A 294 -0.62 1.96 -13.66
N VAL A 295 -1.60 1.57 -14.45
CA VAL A 295 -1.66 0.27 -15.13
C VAL A 295 -1.32 0.45 -16.60
N PHE A 296 -0.35 -0.29 -17.10
CA PHE A 296 0.07 -0.30 -18.50
C PHE A 296 -0.57 -1.49 -19.19
N VAL A 297 -1.60 -1.21 -19.99
CA VAL A 297 -2.32 -2.23 -20.76
C VAL A 297 -1.67 -2.33 -22.14
N HIS A 298 -1.14 -3.50 -22.45
CA HIS A 298 -0.54 -3.82 -23.74
C HIS A 298 -1.61 -4.32 -24.69
N THR A 299 -1.62 -3.76 -25.90
CA THR A 299 -2.51 -4.21 -26.96
C THR A 299 -1.77 -5.14 -27.93
N ARG A 300 -2.53 -5.86 -28.79
CA ARG A 300 -1.94 -6.70 -29.86
C ARG A 300 -1.28 -5.87 -30.93
N SER A 301 -1.67 -4.59 -31.08
CA SER A 301 -1.01 -3.67 -32.01
C SER A 301 0.41 -3.34 -31.56
N ALA A 302 1.32 -3.18 -32.53
CA ALA A 302 2.71 -2.84 -32.27
C ALA A 302 3.06 -1.43 -32.71
N VAL A 303 4.04 -0.82 -32.06
CA VAL A 303 4.68 0.44 -32.43
C VAL A 303 6.16 0.17 -32.70
N GLN A 304 6.71 0.76 -33.78
CA GLN A 304 8.14 0.70 -34.03
C GLN A 304 8.86 1.68 -33.13
N GLY A 305 9.93 1.23 -32.46
CA GLY A 305 10.68 2.09 -31.55
C GLY A 305 11.85 1.37 -30.90
N VAL A 306 12.55 2.11 -30.04
CA VAL A 306 13.67 1.62 -29.23
C VAL A 306 13.19 1.56 -27.77
N ARG A 307 13.33 0.40 -27.13
CA ARG A 307 13.07 0.26 -25.71
C ARG A 307 14.20 0.89 -24.89
N VAL A 308 13.89 1.81 -24.02
CA VAL A 308 14.84 2.41 -23.07
C VAL A 308 14.22 2.52 -21.68
N PRO A 309 15.01 2.42 -20.59
CA PRO A 309 14.50 2.69 -19.24
C PRO A 309 13.89 4.08 -19.14
N ALA A 310 12.75 4.22 -18.47
CA ALA A 310 12.08 5.51 -18.27
C ALA A 310 13.00 6.55 -17.62
N ALA A 311 13.87 6.11 -16.69
CA ALA A 311 14.89 6.94 -16.04
C ALA A 311 15.94 7.53 -17.00
N SER A 312 16.05 7.02 -18.24
CA SER A 312 16.95 7.56 -19.29
C SER A 312 16.37 8.80 -19.97
N VAL A 313 15.05 8.97 -19.88
CA VAL A 313 14.33 10.08 -20.50
C VAL A 313 14.26 11.24 -19.53
N LEU A 314 14.82 12.36 -19.91
CA LEU A 314 14.84 13.60 -19.13
C LEU A 314 14.07 14.68 -19.87
N LYS A 315 13.83 15.80 -19.20
CA LYS A 315 13.26 17.00 -19.83
C LYS A 315 14.33 18.08 -19.93
N ASN A 316 14.37 18.74 -21.08
CA ASN A 316 15.17 19.94 -21.27
C ASN A 316 14.45 21.18 -20.68
N PRO A 317 15.09 22.36 -20.62
CA PRO A 317 14.45 23.58 -20.11
C PRO A 317 13.18 24.00 -20.87
N ALA A 318 13.01 23.56 -22.12
CA ALA A 318 11.79 23.77 -22.91
C ALA A 318 10.72 22.68 -22.68
N ASN A 319 10.86 21.86 -21.62
CA ASN A 319 9.96 20.75 -21.26
C ASN A 319 9.83 19.63 -22.33
N GLN A 320 10.79 19.54 -23.26
CA GLN A 320 10.80 18.50 -24.28
C GLN A 320 11.57 17.27 -23.76
N ALA A 321 11.14 16.06 -24.16
CA ALA A 321 11.80 14.83 -23.80
C ALA A 321 13.15 14.71 -24.52
N ILE A 322 14.20 14.38 -23.76
CA ILE A 322 15.54 14.14 -24.29
C ILE A 322 16.12 12.86 -23.70
N VAL A 323 17.03 12.24 -24.47
CA VAL A 323 17.95 11.22 -23.98
C VAL A 323 19.39 11.66 -24.24
N TRP A 324 20.32 11.20 -23.40
CA TRP A 324 21.73 11.44 -23.62
C TRP A 324 22.34 10.32 -24.46
N VAL A 325 22.88 10.65 -25.62
CA VAL A 325 23.52 9.70 -26.53
C VAL A 325 25.03 9.88 -26.47
N LYS A 326 25.75 8.79 -26.29
CA LYS A 326 27.22 8.78 -26.31
C LYS A 326 27.72 8.78 -27.77
N THR A 327 28.15 9.93 -28.26
CA THR A 327 28.62 10.14 -29.64
C THR A 327 30.10 9.84 -29.79
N ALA A 328 30.91 9.94 -28.73
CA ALA A 328 32.33 9.61 -28.70
C ALA A 328 32.69 9.04 -27.29
N PRO A 329 33.89 8.46 -27.10
CA PRO A 329 34.30 7.86 -25.82
C PRO A 329 34.07 8.73 -24.57
N GLU A 330 34.16 10.06 -24.71
CA GLU A 330 34.03 11.04 -23.62
C GLU A 330 33.04 12.16 -23.95
N ARG A 331 32.23 11.99 -25.00
CA ARG A 331 31.25 13.00 -25.44
C ARG A 331 29.85 12.44 -25.45
N PHE A 332 28.95 13.21 -24.86
CA PHE A 332 27.53 12.89 -24.72
C PHE A 332 26.71 14.05 -25.27
N ALA A 333 25.80 13.78 -26.20
CA ALA A 333 24.93 14.79 -26.80
C ALA A 333 23.48 14.57 -26.41
N PRO A 334 22.73 15.64 -26.07
CA PRO A 334 21.31 15.53 -25.84
C PRO A 334 20.58 15.32 -27.16
N ARG A 335 19.64 14.39 -27.21
CA ARG A 335 18.85 14.09 -28.40
C ARG A 335 17.36 14.25 -28.03
N LEU A 336 16.67 15.09 -28.80
CA LEU A 336 15.21 15.21 -28.68
C LEU A 336 14.56 13.91 -29.14
N VAL A 337 13.61 13.41 -28.37
CA VAL A 337 12.92 12.15 -28.65
C VAL A 337 11.43 12.28 -28.45
N THR A 338 10.67 11.46 -29.19
CA THR A 338 9.26 11.21 -28.90
C THR A 338 9.16 9.87 -28.20
N VAL A 339 8.42 9.81 -27.10
CA VAL A 339 8.26 8.60 -26.31
C VAL A 339 6.79 8.18 -26.23
N ALA A 340 6.56 6.87 -26.19
CA ALA A 340 5.27 6.27 -25.90
C ALA A 340 5.40 5.39 -24.63
N PRO A 341 4.37 5.29 -23.83
CA PRO A 341 4.37 4.41 -22.66
C PRO A 341 4.54 2.96 -23.09
N LEU A 342 5.26 2.17 -22.30
CA LEU A 342 5.43 0.74 -22.55
C LEU A 342 4.97 -0.09 -21.34
N ASP A 343 5.64 0.01 -20.21
CA ASP A 343 5.33 -0.85 -19.05
C ASP A 343 5.61 -0.19 -17.67
N GLY A 344 5.89 1.10 -17.66
CA GLY A 344 6.15 1.90 -16.45
C GLY A 344 7.60 1.84 -15.98
N VAL A 345 8.36 0.81 -16.32
CA VAL A 345 9.81 0.70 -16.08
C VAL A 345 10.57 1.18 -17.33
N ASP A 346 10.12 0.74 -18.50
CA ASP A 346 10.65 1.13 -19.80
C ASP A 346 9.64 1.98 -20.59
N VAL A 347 10.16 2.75 -21.54
CA VAL A 347 9.39 3.50 -22.54
C VAL A 347 9.86 3.15 -23.95
N ALA A 348 8.98 3.32 -24.92
CA ALA A 348 9.32 3.19 -26.34
C ALA A 348 9.70 4.56 -26.90
N VAL A 349 10.94 4.73 -27.35
CA VAL A 349 11.35 5.89 -28.11
C VAL A 349 10.96 5.64 -29.58
N THR A 350 9.94 6.36 -30.05
CA THR A 350 9.35 6.17 -31.37
C THR A 350 10.00 7.03 -32.45
N SER A 351 10.69 8.11 -32.05
CA SER A 351 11.48 8.97 -32.99
C SER A 351 12.61 9.68 -32.24
N GLY A 352 13.62 10.12 -33.02
CA GLY A 352 14.74 10.91 -32.50
C GLY A 352 15.95 10.07 -32.05
N LEU A 353 15.90 8.74 -32.15
CA LEU A 353 17.00 7.83 -31.83
C LEU A 353 17.22 6.84 -32.98
N ALA A 354 18.44 6.69 -33.42
CA ALA A 354 18.81 5.75 -34.50
C ALA A 354 19.25 4.40 -33.89
N ALA A 355 19.03 3.31 -34.63
CA ALA A 355 19.56 2.01 -34.26
C ALA A 355 21.10 2.04 -34.19
N GLY A 356 21.71 1.39 -33.23
CA GLY A 356 23.16 1.36 -32.98
C GLY A 356 23.67 2.51 -32.11
N GLU A 357 22.90 3.57 -31.86
CA GLU A 357 23.31 4.64 -30.94
C GLU A 357 23.40 4.15 -29.50
N ARG A 358 24.30 4.73 -28.70
CA ARG A 358 24.47 4.36 -27.29
C ARG A 358 23.77 5.37 -26.38
N VAL A 359 22.66 4.97 -25.80
CA VAL A 359 21.87 5.78 -24.89
C VAL A 359 22.34 5.59 -23.44
N VAL A 360 22.46 6.68 -22.69
CA VAL A 360 22.80 6.66 -21.26
C VAL A 360 21.57 6.15 -20.49
N THR A 361 21.73 5.04 -19.77
CA THR A 361 20.66 4.41 -18.99
C THR A 361 20.82 4.58 -17.50
N GLN A 362 22.04 4.78 -17.01
CA GLN A 362 22.32 5.11 -15.61
C GLN A 362 23.09 6.41 -15.52
N ALA A 363 22.82 7.19 -14.48
CA ALA A 363 23.38 8.51 -14.23
C ALA A 363 23.01 9.59 -15.29
N ALA A 364 21.96 9.37 -16.10
CA ALA A 364 21.51 10.35 -17.10
C ALA A 364 21.21 11.73 -16.48
N ALA A 365 20.56 11.76 -15.33
CA ALA A 365 20.28 12.99 -14.58
C ALA A 365 21.56 13.73 -14.14
N LEU A 366 22.59 12.99 -13.71
CA LEU A 366 23.88 13.58 -13.33
C LEU A 366 24.60 14.16 -14.55
N VAL A 367 24.59 13.46 -15.70
CA VAL A 367 25.12 13.99 -16.97
C VAL A 367 24.40 15.28 -17.36
N ASN A 368 23.08 15.35 -17.15
CA ASN A 368 22.27 16.54 -17.45
C ASN A 368 22.60 17.75 -16.56
N GLN A 369 23.13 17.55 -15.37
CA GLN A 369 23.49 18.61 -14.41
C GLN A 369 24.87 19.21 -14.66
N ILE A 370 25.69 18.63 -15.50
CA ILE A 370 27.02 19.16 -15.84
C ILE A 370 26.86 20.50 -16.58
N ARG A 371 27.52 21.54 -16.06
CA ARG A 371 27.53 22.92 -16.57
C ARG A 371 28.79 23.22 -17.37
#